data_85ac57431a031d92d847e304491e458a
#
_entry.id   85ac57431a031d92d847e304491e458a
#
_cell.length_a   1.000
_cell.length_b   1.000
_cell.length_c   1.000
_cell.angle_alpha   90.00
_cell.angle_beta   90.00
_cell.angle_gamma   90.00
#
_symmetry.space_group_name_H-M   'P 1'
#
loop_
_entity.id
_entity.type
_entity.pdbx_description
1 polymer ?
#
loop_
_entity_poly.entity_id
_entity_poly.type
_entity_poly.pdbx_seq_one_letter_code
_entity_poly.pdbx_strand_id
1 'polypeptide(L)'
;MGAFRLEALRTRELILRHAPKPPAVVLDVGGAAGAYSFWLAELGYAVRLFDAVPRLVDVARQRNERAPSRLTSCSVADARALPEPSESAAMVLLLGPLYHLVDEDDRQSALSEAFRVLEPGGVIMAAGISRFASALDGLARELLGDREFAHIVERDLIDGVHRNPTNQLDDFTTAYFHRPEDLRHELANVGFDVEGLYGVEGLGWMLSDFSERWDDPERREILLRVARALESEPSVIGSSAHLLVAGRKPTG
;
A
#
# COMPACT_ATOMS: atom_id res chain seq x y z
N MET A 1 11.31 13.28 -1.04
CA MET A 1 11.29 12.91 0.42
C MET A 1 10.07 13.45 1.19
N GLY A 2 9.48 14.58 0.84
CA GLY A 2 8.35 15.17 1.59
C GLY A 2 7.05 14.38 1.54
N ALA A 3 6.62 13.97 0.37
CA ALA A 3 5.33 13.28 0.15
C ALA A 3 5.20 11.93 0.91
N PHE A 4 6.31 11.23 1.14
CA PHE A 4 6.36 10.02 1.98
C PHE A 4 5.79 10.22 3.39
N ARG A 5 5.89 11.44 3.94
CA ARG A 5 5.37 11.76 5.28
C ARG A 5 3.85 11.81 5.28
N LEU A 6 3.26 12.32 4.21
CA LEU A 6 1.80 12.36 4.01
C LEU A 6 1.25 10.96 3.79
N GLU A 7 1.84 10.20 2.87
CA GLU A 7 1.48 8.82 2.59
C GLU A 7 1.50 7.97 3.87
N ALA A 8 2.63 7.96 4.61
CA ALA A 8 2.76 7.16 5.82
C ALA A 8 1.74 7.53 6.91
N LEU A 9 1.45 8.83 7.10
CA LEU A 9 0.47 9.28 8.09
C LEU A 9 -0.94 8.86 7.66
N ARG A 10 -1.31 9.12 6.41
CA ARG A 10 -2.64 8.80 5.89
C ARG A 10 -2.90 7.28 5.85
N THR A 11 -1.91 6.49 5.44
CA THR A 11 -2.00 5.02 5.47
C THR A 11 -2.27 4.52 6.89
N ARG A 12 -1.56 5.04 7.90
CA ARG A 12 -1.81 4.69 9.30
C ARG A 12 -3.23 5.06 9.76
N GLU A 13 -3.73 6.24 9.41
CA GLU A 13 -5.10 6.66 9.72
C GLU A 13 -6.13 5.70 9.11
N LEU A 14 -5.94 5.32 7.84
CA LEU A 14 -6.83 4.41 7.14
C LEU A 14 -6.76 2.98 7.72
N ILE A 15 -5.56 2.49 8.04
CA ILE A 15 -5.40 1.20 8.73
C ILE A 15 -6.18 1.20 10.04
N LEU A 16 -6.00 2.19 10.91
CA LEU A 16 -6.67 2.25 12.21
C LEU A 16 -8.19 2.38 12.13
N ARG A 17 -8.71 2.93 11.05
CA ARG A 17 -10.16 3.04 10.81
C ARG A 17 -10.83 1.67 10.66
N HIS A 18 -10.11 0.72 10.06
CA HIS A 18 -10.61 -0.63 9.75
C HIS A 18 -10.05 -1.71 10.66
N ALA A 19 -8.96 -1.43 11.38
CA ALA A 19 -8.28 -2.41 12.21
C ALA A 19 -9.19 -2.96 13.34
N PRO A 20 -9.12 -4.27 13.63
CA PRO A 20 -9.74 -4.83 14.81
C PRO A 20 -9.11 -4.24 16.07
N LYS A 21 -9.80 -4.32 17.20
CA LYS A 21 -9.22 -3.89 18.48
C LYS A 21 -8.07 -4.82 18.89
N PRO A 22 -6.93 -4.28 19.40
CA PRO A 22 -5.89 -5.11 19.99
C PRO A 22 -6.37 -5.76 21.32
N PRO A 23 -5.83 -6.95 21.71
CA PRO A 23 -4.85 -7.70 20.93
C PRO A 23 -5.50 -8.47 19.77
N ALA A 24 -4.87 -8.43 18.59
CA ALA A 24 -5.29 -9.19 17.44
C ALA A 24 -4.07 -9.59 16.60
N VAL A 25 -4.17 -10.68 15.85
CA VAL A 25 -3.10 -11.14 14.96
C VAL A 25 -3.17 -10.36 13.65
N VAL A 26 -2.06 -9.72 13.28
CA VAL A 26 -1.89 -9.00 12.02
C VAL A 26 -0.76 -9.63 11.21
N LEU A 27 -1.02 -9.93 9.95
CA LEU A 27 0.01 -10.31 8.99
C LEU A 27 0.37 -9.09 8.13
N ASP A 28 1.62 -8.67 8.19
CA ASP A 28 2.18 -7.60 7.34
C ASP A 28 2.95 -8.27 6.20
N VAL A 29 2.28 -8.43 5.05
CA VAL A 29 2.77 -9.16 3.88
C VAL A 29 3.37 -8.17 2.89
N GLY A 30 4.66 -8.34 2.58
CA GLY A 30 5.47 -7.34 1.90
C GLY A 30 5.86 -6.21 2.84
N GLY A 31 6.03 -6.53 4.13
CA GLY A 31 6.31 -5.55 5.18
C GLY A 31 7.71 -4.94 5.15
N ALA A 32 8.57 -5.35 4.22
CA ALA A 32 9.94 -4.88 4.05
C ALA A 32 10.73 -4.88 5.38
N ALA A 33 11.28 -3.73 5.79
CA ALA A 33 11.98 -3.57 7.07
C ALA A 33 11.04 -3.29 8.27
N GLY A 34 9.73 -3.46 8.11
CA GLY A 34 8.73 -3.42 9.17
C GLY A 34 8.25 -2.02 9.59
N ALA A 35 8.08 -1.09 8.64
CA ALA A 35 7.65 0.28 8.95
C ALA A 35 6.27 0.32 9.62
N TYR A 36 5.32 -0.48 9.12
CA TYR A 36 3.98 -0.62 9.71
C TYR A 36 3.95 -1.71 10.79
N SER A 37 4.70 -2.81 10.62
CA SER A 37 4.76 -3.91 11.58
C SER A 37 5.13 -3.44 13.00
N PHE A 38 6.23 -2.69 13.15
CA PHE A 38 6.68 -2.23 14.46
C PHE A 38 5.73 -1.22 15.08
N TRP A 39 5.18 -0.32 14.28
CA TRP A 39 4.17 0.62 14.74
C TRP A 39 2.91 -0.09 15.26
N LEU A 40 2.43 -1.14 14.58
CA LEU A 40 1.29 -1.93 15.05
C LEU A 40 1.63 -2.73 16.31
N ALA A 41 2.85 -3.27 16.42
CA ALA A 41 3.30 -3.93 17.64
C ALA A 41 3.33 -2.98 18.85
N GLU A 42 3.71 -1.71 18.65
CA GLU A 42 3.64 -0.66 19.69
C GLU A 42 2.19 -0.37 20.13
N LEU A 43 1.22 -0.58 19.25
CA LEU A 43 -0.22 -0.46 19.55
C LEU A 43 -0.83 -1.72 20.18
N GLY A 44 -0.03 -2.78 20.40
CA GLY A 44 -0.45 -3.99 21.08
C GLY A 44 -0.96 -5.12 20.18
N TYR A 45 -0.74 -5.04 18.88
CA TYR A 45 -1.04 -6.13 17.95
C TYR A 45 0.03 -7.21 17.96
N ALA A 46 -0.38 -8.48 17.76
CA ALA A 46 0.53 -9.61 17.55
C ALA A 46 0.88 -9.67 16.05
N VAL A 47 1.98 -9.01 15.65
CA VAL A 47 2.33 -8.85 14.24
C VAL A 47 3.31 -9.91 13.77
N ARG A 48 3.02 -10.54 12.63
CA ARG A 48 3.91 -11.42 11.86
C ARG A 48 4.24 -10.75 10.55
N LEU A 49 5.53 -10.51 10.31
CA LEU A 49 6.03 -9.88 9.09
C LEU A 49 6.49 -10.93 8.10
N PHE A 50 6.06 -10.78 6.85
CA PHE A 50 6.50 -11.56 5.70
C PHE A 50 7.00 -10.63 4.60
N ASP A 51 8.09 -11.01 3.95
CA ASP A 51 8.59 -10.32 2.75
C ASP A 51 9.33 -11.32 1.86
N ALA A 52 9.21 -11.15 0.55
CA ALA A 52 9.88 -12.02 -0.41
C ALA A 52 11.40 -11.77 -0.52
N VAL A 53 11.89 -10.62 -0.02
CA VAL A 53 13.29 -10.20 -0.11
C VAL A 53 14.05 -10.53 1.18
N PRO A 54 14.93 -11.55 1.19
CA PRO A 54 15.61 -12.00 2.42
C PRO A 54 16.36 -10.89 3.15
N ARG A 55 17.03 -10.00 2.42
CA ARG A 55 17.78 -8.88 3.00
C ARG A 55 16.89 -7.93 3.81
N LEU A 56 15.65 -7.69 3.39
CA LEU A 56 14.71 -6.82 4.11
C LEU A 56 14.21 -7.51 5.38
N VAL A 57 13.94 -8.81 5.31
CA VAL A 57 13.58 -9.64 6.47
C VAL A 57 14.71 -9.65 7.51
N ASP A 58 15.98 -9.75 7.07
CA ASP A 58 17.12 -9.72 7.99
C ASP A 58 17.25 -8.37 8.69
N VAL A 59 16.98 -7.25 8.01
CA VAL A 59 16.90 -5.91 8.63
C VAL A 59 15.77 -5.87 9.66
N ALA A 60 14.59 -6.41 9.33
CA ALA A 60 13.47 -6.48 10.26
C ALA A 60 13.79 -7.33 11.49
N ARG A 61 14.45 -8.48 11.34
CA ARG A 61 14.91 -9.35 12.45
C ARG A 61 15.87 -8.63 13.38
N GLN A 62 16.90 -7.96 12.83
CA GLN A 62 17.87 -7.20 13.63
C GLN A 62 17.19 -6.05 14.40
N ARG A 63 16.23 -5.37 13.77
CA ARG A 63 15.42 -4.36 14.44
C ARG A 63 14.57 -4.98 15.55
N ASN A 64 13.97 -6.14 15.30
CA ASN A 64 13.11 -6.85 16.25
C ASN A 64 13.86 -7.26 17.53
N GLU A 65 15.13 -7.63 17.43
CA GLU A 65 15.97 -7.96 18.61
C GLU A 65 16.10 -6.78 19.58
N ARG A 66 16.01 -5.54 19.10
CA ARG A 66 16.24 -4.31 19.85
C ARG A 66 14.94 -3.52 20.12
N ALA A 67 13.83 -3.93 19.51
CA ALA A 67 12.57 -3.22 19.60
C ALA A 67 11.96 -3.38 21.00
N PRO A 68 11.41 -2.29 21.62
CA PRO A 68 10.68 -2.38 22.87
C PRO A 68 9.39 -3.20 22.72
N SER A 69 8.70 -3.07 21.60
CA SER A 69 7.56 -3.90 21.22
C SER A 69 7.97 -4.81 20.07
N ARG A 70 8.05 -6.11 20.35
CA ARG A 70 8.57 -7.08 19.39
C ARG A 70 7.48 -7.60 18.47
N LEU A 71 7.87 -7.86 17.22
CA LEU A 71 7.06 -8.64 16.29
C LEU A 71 7.07 -10.11 16.74
N THR A 72 5.97 -10.81 16.49
CA THR A 72 5.85 -12.24 16.78
C THR A 72 6.82 -13.05 15.91
N SER A 73 6.96 -12.68 14.64
CA SER A 73 7.90 -13.32 13.70
C SER A 73 8.29 -12.37 12.55
N CYS A 74 9.44 -12.66 11.92
CA CYS A 74 9.89 -12.06 10.66
C CYS A 74 10.38 -13.19 9.76
N SER A 75 9.69 -13.46 8.66
CA SER A 75 9.93 -14.62 7.82
C SER A 75 9.97 -14.26 6.33
N VAL A 76 10.84 -14.95 5.58
CA VAL A 76 10.82 -14.85 4.11
C VAL A 76 9.64 -15.66 3.60
N ALA A 77 8.74 -15.03 2.86
CA ALA A 77 7.62 -15.70 2.20
C ALA A 77 7.14 -14.91 0.99
N ASP A 78 6.54 -15.64 0.05
CA ASP A 78 5.83 -15.08 -1.10
C ASP A 78 4.37 -14.81 -0.71
N ALA A 79 3.85 -13.65 -1.10
CA ALA A 79 2.45 -13.28 -0.84
C ALA A 79 1.44 -14.26 -1.45
N ARG A 80 1.83 -14.99 -2.51
CA ARG A 80 1.01 -16.00 -3.21
C ARG A 80 0.96 -17.36 -2.50
N ALA A 81 1.79 -17.56 -1.44
CA ALA A 81 1.88 -18.82 -0.70
C ALA A 81 2.37 -18.54 0.73
N LEU A 82 1.48 -18.09 1.60
CA LEU A 82 1.81 -17.74 2.97
C LEU A 82 1.93 -19.00 3.86
N PRO A 83 2.99 -19.11 4.68
CA PRO A 83 3.21 -20.25 5.57
C PRO A 83 2.34 -20.12 6.84
N GLU A 84 1.08 -19.76 6.68
CA GLU A 84 0.13 -19.55 7.76
C GLU A 84 -1.09 -20.47 7.59
N PRO A 85 -1.67 -20.97 8.69
CA PRO A 85 -2.93 -21.72 8.62
C PRO A 85 -4.07 -20.86 8.08
N SER A 86 -5.09 -21.52 7.51
CA SER A 86 -6.34 -20.83 7.18
C SER A 86 -6.97 -20.26 8.46
N GLU A 87 -7.61 -19.09 8.33
CA GLU A 87 -8.37 -18.46 9.41
C GLU A 87 -7.55 -18.23 10.70
N SER A 88 -6.33 -17.74 10.54
CA SER A 88 -5.36 -17.54 11.64
C SER A 88 -5.04 -16.06 11.92
N ALA A 89 -5.63 -15.13 11.17
CA ALA A 89 -5.36 -13.70 11.31
C ALA A 89 -6.63 -12.87 11.29
N ALA A 90 -6.69 -11.86 12.14
CA ALA A 90 -7.77 -10.88 12.17
C ALA A 90 -7.58 -9.75 11.14
N MET A 91 -6.35 -9.51 10.69
CA MET A 91 -6.03 -8.51 9.70
C MET A 91 -4.83 -8.91 8.84
N VAL A 92 -4.91 -8.61 7.55
CA VAL A 92 -3.80 -8.71 6.59
C VAL A 92 -3.53 -7.33 5.99
N LEU A 93 -2.28 -6.90 6.05
CA LEU A 93 -1.76 -5.78 5.29
C LEU A 93 -1.05 -6.31 4.04
N LEU A 94 -1.46 -5.85 2.87
CA LEU A 94 -0.88 -6.16 1.56
C LEU A 94 -0.50 -4.84 0.87
N LEU A 95 0.43 -4.08 1.50
CA LEU A 95 0.71 -2.69 1.13
C LEU A 95 1.80 -2.52 0.07
N GLY A 96 2.43 -3.63 -0.36
CA GLY A 96 3.50 -3.64 -1.36
C GLY A 96 3.26 -4.64 -2.51
N PRO A 97 2.90 -5.88 -2.20
CA PRO A 97 2.95 -6.98 -3.17
C PRO A 97 2.16 -6.76 -4.45
N LEU A 98 0.93 -6.20 -4.40
CA LEU A 98 0.06 -6.14 -5.58
C LEU A 98 0.66 -5.36 -6.73
N TYR A 99 1.33 -4.24 -6.46
CA TYR A 99 1.95 -3.48 -7.54
C TYR A 99 3.30 -4.06 -8.01
N HIS A 100 3.89 -5.01 -7.29
CA HIS A 100 5.06 -5.76 -7.75
C HIS A 100 4.68 -7.02 -8.53
N LEU A 101 3.44 -7.49 -8.43
CA LEU A 101 2.89 -8.62 -9.17
C LEU A 101 2.24 -8.11 -10.45
N VAL A 102 3.00 -8.12 -11.56
CA VAL A 102 2.55 -7.55 -12.83
C VAL A 102 1.43 -8.36 -13.46
N ASP A 103 1.50 -9.68 -13.33
CA ASP A 103 0.48 -10.59 -13.86
C ASP A 103 -0.76 -10.62 -12.97
N GLU A 104 -1.94 -10.58 -13.59
CA GLU A 104 -3.23 -10.59 -12.89
C GLU A 104 -3.44 -11.87 -12.08
N ASP A 105 -3.07 -13.03 -12.62
CA ASP A 105 -3.17 -14.33 -11.93
C ASP A 105 -2.31 -14.35 -10.66
N ASP A 106 -1.16 -13.72 -10.67
CA ASP A 106 -0.29 -13.59 -9.49
C ASP A 106 -0.92 -12.67 -8.42
N ARG A 107 -1.55 -11.57 -8.82
CA ARG A 107 -2.28 -10.69 -7.89
C ARG A 107 -3.49 -11.40 -7.29
N GLN A 108 -4.26 -12.11 -8.12
CA GLN A 108 -5.39 -12.92 -7.65
C GLN A 108 -4.94 -14.03 -6.68
N SER A 109 -3.78 -14.65 -6.93
CA SER A 109 -3.20 -15.65 -6.03
C SER A 109 -2.85 -15.04 -4.67
N ALA A 110 -2.21 -13.86 -4.65
CA ALA A 110 -1.87 -13.17 -3.40
C ALA A 110 -3.12 -12.73 -2.61
N LEU A 111 -4.15 -12.24 -3.29
CA LEU A 111 -5.42 -11.89 -2.67
C LEU A 111 -6.17 -13.12 -2.14
N SER A 112 -6.13 -14.25 -2.87
CA SER A 112 -6.73 -15.52 -2.43
C SER A 112 -6.02 -16.08 -1.19
N GLU A 113 -4.69 -15.95 -1.10
CA GLU A 113 -3.95 -16.32 0.10
C GLU A 113 -4.30 -15.43 1.29
N ALA A 114 -4.41 -14.12 1.08
CA ALA A 114 -4.88 -13.20 2.11
C ALA A 114 -6.31 -13.58 2.58
N PHE A 115 -7.20 -13.93 1.67
CA PHE A 115 -8.55 -14.39 2.00
C PHE A 115 -8.54 -15.71 2.80
N ARG A 116 -7.67 -16.65 2.41
CA ARG A 116 -7.53 -17.95 3.09
C ARG A 116 -7.09 -17.80 4.55
N VAL A 117 -6.07 -16.97 4.79
CA VAL A 117 -5.48 -16.82 6.13
C VAL A 117 -6.31 -15.94 7.07
N LEU A 118 -7.18 -15.08 6.54
CA LEU A 118 -8.08 -14.26 7.35
C LEU A 118 -9.19 -15.12 7.96
N GLU A 119 -9.48 -14.89 9.24
CA GLU A 119 -10.66 -15.41 9.93
C GLU A 119 -11.95 -14.80 9.34
N PRO A 120 -13.11 -15.45 9.46
CA PRO A 120 -14.40 -14.84 9.11
C PRO A 120 -14.57 -13.49 9.84
N GLY A 121 -14.93 -12.45 9.11
CA GLY A 121 -14.97 -11.06 9.62
C GLY A 121 -13.62 -10.34 9.65
N GLY A 122 -12.51 -11.02 9.32
CA GLY A 122 -11.18 -10.43 9.24
C GLY A 122 -11.03 -9.40 8.12
N VAL A 123 -10.11 -8.48 8.26
CA VAL A 123 -9.94 -7.30 7.39
C VAL A 123 -8.68 -7.41 6.54
N ILE A 124 -8.79 -7.10 5.26
CA ILE A 124 -7.66 -6.83 4.38
C ILE A 124 -7.52 -5.33 4.13
N MET A 125 -6.27 -4.84 4.15
CA MET A 125 -5.90 -3.53 3.60
C MET A 125 -4.88 -3.76 2.49
N ALA A 126 -5.24 -3.45 1.25
CA ALA A 126 -4.37 -3.68 0.10
C ALA A 126 -4.08 -2.36 -0.64
N ALA A 127 -2.82 -2.16 -1.03
CA ALA A 127 -2.40 -0.96 -1.73
C ALA A 127 -2.10 -1.22 -3.21
N GLY A 128 -2.40 -0.21 -4.03
CA GLY A 128 -1.98 -0.10 -5.43
C GLY A 128 -1.37 1.27 -5.71
N ILE A 129 -0.55 1.35 -6.75
CA ILE A 129 -0.13 2.63 -7.31
C ILE A 129 -1.19 3.05 -8.34
N SER A 130 -1.56 4.33 -8.35
CA SER A 130 -2.53 4.83 -9.32
C SER A 130 -2.00 4.75 -10.75
N ARG A 131 -2.86 4.33 -11.69
CA ARG A 131 -2.61 4.33 -13.14
C ARG A 131 -2.12 5.68 -13.66
N PHE A 132 -2.45 6.74 -12.98
CA PHE A 132 -2.17 8.11 -13.38
C PHE A 132 -0.92 8.68 -12.69
N ALA A 133 -0.28 7.93 -11.78
CA ALA A 133 0.81 8.43 -10.94
C ALA A 133 2.01 8.93 -11.77
N SER A 134 2.47 8.15 -12.76
CA SER A 134 3.61 8.55 -13.60
C SER A 134 3.31 9.81 -14.45
N ALA A 135 2.09 9.93 -14.96
CA ALA A 135 1.68 11.10 -15.73
C ALA A 135 1.64 12.37 -14.87
N LEU A 136 1.10 12.27 -13.66
CA LEU A 136 0.98 13.38 -12.72
C LEU A 136 2.34 13.76 -12.12
N ASP A 137 3.21 12.79 -11.81
CA ASP A 137 4.59 13.03 -11.36
C ASP A 137 5.40 13.68 -12.47
N GLY A 138 5.30 13.15 -13.68
CA GLY A 138 5.97 13.72 -14.86
C GLY A 138 5.55 15.14 -15.16
N LEU A 139 4.25 15.47 -14.97
CA LEU A 139 3.76 16.84 -15.09
C LEU A 139 4.30 17.75 -13.98
N ALA A 140 4.23 17.30 -12.73
CA ALA A 140 4.65 18.08 -11.57
C ALA A 140 6.17 18.34 -11.52
N ARG A 141 6.96 17.43 -12.07
CA ARG A 141 8.44 17.51 -12.12
C ARG A 141 9.00 17.94 -13.46
N GLU A 142 8.14 18.31 -14.41
CA GLU A 142 8.52 18.73 -15.78
C GLU A 142 9.31 17.65 -16.57
N LEU A 143 9.05 16.36 -16.30
CA LEU A 143 9.75 15.24 -16.93
C LEU A 143 9.16 14.86 -18.30
N LEU A 144 7.93 15.30 -18.62
CA LEU A 144 7.24 14.95 -19.88
C LEU A 144 7.90 15.55 -21.14
N GLY A 145 8.86 16.46 -20.98
CA GLY A 145 9.71 16.93 -22.06
C GLY A 145 10.75 15.91 -22.53
N ASP A 146 11.08 14.93 -21.72
CA ASP A 146 11.88 13.78 -22.10
C ASP A 146 11.04 12.76 -22.89
N ARG A 147 11.50 12.39 -24.09
CA ARG A 147 10.75 11.50 -24.99
C ARG A 147 10.67 10.06 -24.46
N GLU A 148 11.71 9.58 -23.78
CA GLU A 148 11.73 8.22 -23.23
C GLU A 148 10.75 8.13 -22.05
N PHE A 149 10.78 9.10 -21.16
CA PHE A 149 9.84 9.17 -20.04
C PHE A 149 8.40 9.34 -20.53
N ALA A 150 8.15 10.24 -21.49
CA ALA A 150 6.82 10.44 -22.05
C ALA A 150 6.25 9.14 -22.67
N HIS A 151 7.09 8.36 -23.36
CA HIS A 151 6.68 7.07 -23.92
C HIS A 151 6.38 6.01 -22.85
N ILE A 152 7.11 6.00 -21.73
CA ILE A 152 6.80 5.15 -20.58
C ILE A 152 5.41 5.52 -20.03
N VAL A 153 5.15 6.81 -19.82
CA VAL A 153 3.86 7.31 -19.31
C VAL A 153 2.70 6.94 -20.24
N GLU A 154 2.86 7.10 -21.55
CA GLU A 154 1.83 6.70 -22.53
C GLU A 154 1.45 5.22 -22.38
N ARG A 155 2.44 4.34 -22.19
CA ARG A 155 2.21 2.91 -21.98
C ARG A 155 1.57 2.62 -20.65
N ASP A 156 2.02 3.26 -19.57
CA ASP A 156 1.42 3.12 -18.24
C ASP A 156 -0.08 3.45 -18.29
N LEU A 157 -0.46 4.50 -18.99
CA LEU A 157 -1.86 4.90 -19.14
C LEU A 157 -2.70 3.87 -19.90
N ILE A 158 -2.09 3.12 -20.85
CA ILE A 158 -2.78 2.11 -21.67
C ILE A 158 -2.95 0.79 -20.90
N ASP A 159 -1.83 0.16 -20.48
CA ASP A 159 -1.82 -1.20 -19.96
C ASP A 159 -1.57 -1.29 -18.43
N GLY A 160 -1.10 -0.21 -17.81
CA GLY A 160 -0.77 -0.15 -16.38
C GLY A 160 0.53 -0.84 -16.00
N VAL A 161 1.25 -1.41 -16.96
CA VAL A 161 2.51 -2.08 -16.65
C VAL A 161 3.66 -1.09 -16.82
N HIS A 162 4.05 -0.48 -15.72
CA HIS A 162 5.24 0.37 -15.66
C HIS A 162 6.49 -0.47 -15.86
N ARG A 163 7.24 -0.18 -16.89
CA ARG A 163 8.50 -0.87 -17.20
C ARG A 163 9.61 0.17 -17.23
N ASN A 164 10.58 0.01 -16.35
CA ASN A 164 11.80 0.82 -16.33
C ASN A 164 12.94 0.07 -17.06
N PRO A 165 13.14 0.30 -18.37
CA PRO A 165 14.19 -0.35 -19.12
C PRO A 165 15.59 0.19 -18.80
N THR A 166 15.68 1.39 -18.18
CA THR A 166 16.94 2.10 -17.95
C THR A 166 17.63 1.68 -16.67
N ASN A 167 16.94 1.01 -15.73
CA ASN A 167 17.41 0.69 -14.39
C ASN A 167 17.89 1.95 -13.59
N GLN A 168 17.48 3.15 -14.00
CA GLN A 168 17.76 4.35 -13.22
C GLN A 168 16.94 4.28 -11.92
N LEU A 169 17.61 4.47 -10.78
CA LEU A 169 16.99 4.34 -9.45
C LEU A 169 15.92 5.40 -9.17
N ASP A 170 15.91 6.48 -9.93
CA ASP A 170 14.92 7.56 -9.81
C ASP A 170 13.62 7.27 -10.58
N ASP A 171 13.65 6.31 -11.51
CA ASP A 171 12.47 5.80 -12.19
C ASP A 171 11.95 4.59 -11.41
N PHE A 172 10.63 4.47 -11.26
CA PHE A 172 10.01 3.35 -10.55
C PHE A 172 10.52 2.00 -11.05
N THR A 173 10.61 1.00 -10.18
CA THR A 173 10.85 -0.39 -10.59
C THR A 173 9.67 -0.89 -11.42
N THR A 174 9.84 -1.99 -12.19
CA THR A 174 8.73 -2.62 -12.88
C THR A 174 7.58 -2.88 -11.91
N ALA A 175 6.41 -2.33 -12.22
CA ALA A 175 5.24 -2.35 -11.35
C ALA A 175 3.94 -2.36 -12.14
N TYR A 176 2.84 -2.78 -11.52
CA TYR A 176 1.50 -2.63 -12.06
C TYR A 176 0.79 -1.45 -11.42
N PHE A 177 0.27 -0.54 -12.23
CA PHE A 177 -0.45 0.65 -11.81
C PHE A 177 -1.95 0.43 -12.03
N HIS A 178 -2.70 0.49 -10.93
CA HIS A 178 -4.12 0.20 -10.92
C HIS A 178 -4.98 1.42 -11.31
N ARG A 179 -6.04 1.19 -12.08
CA ARG A 179 -7.19 2.08 -12.00
C ARG A 179 -7.89 1.86 -10.67
N PRO A 180 -8.50 2.88 -10.06
CA PRO A 180 -9.18 2.70 -8.77
C PRO A 180 -10.18 1.54 -8.78
N GLU A 181 -10.99 1.44 -9.82
CA GLU A 181 -12.00 0.38 -9.93
C GLU A 181 -11.39 -1.02 -10.16
N ASP A 182 -10.25 -1.13 -10.85
CA ASP A 182 -9.57 -2.41 -11.05
C ASP A 182 -9.13 -3.00 -9.71
N LEU A 183 -8.51 -2.19 -8.83
CA LEU A 183 -8.10 -2.61 -7.49
C LEU A 183 -9.29 -3.05 -6.64
N ARG A 184 -10.42 -2.34 -6.73
CA ARG A 184 -11.66 -2.69 -6.06
C ARG A 184 -12.20 -4.03 -6.57
N HIS A 185 -12.23 -4.23 -7.89
CA HIS A 185 -12.74 -5.45 -8.51
C HIS A 185 -11.86 -6.66 -8.19
N GLU A 186 -10.54 -6.52 -8.17
CA GLU A 186 -9.63 -7.61 -7.80
C GLU A 186 -9.95 -8.17 -6.40
N LEU A 187 -10.24 -7.31 -5.41
CA LEU A 187 -10.66 -7.76 -4.09
C LEU A 187 -12.04 -8.44 -4.12
N ALA A 188 -13.01 -7.82 -4.80
CA ALA A 188 -14.37 -8.35 -4.88
C ALA A 188 -14.41 -9.72 -5.58
N ASN A 189 -13.59 -9.93 -6.59
CA ASN A 189 -13.51 -11.21 -7.34
C ASN A 189 -13.03 -12.38 -6.46
N VAL A 190 -12.25 -12.12 -5.44
CA VAL A 190 -11.80 -13.15 -4.47
C VAL A 190 -12.89 -13.46 -3.43
N GLY A 191 -13.89 -12.59 -3.29
CA GLY A 191 -15.00 -12.77 -2.36
C GLY A 191 -14.99 -11.86 -1.14
N PHE A 192 -14.16 -10.82 -1.12
CA PHE A 192 -14.20 -9.80 -0.08
C PHE A 192 -15.39 -8.86 -0.23
N ASP A 193 -16.05 -8.53 0.87
CA ASP A 193 -16.94 -7.38 0.96
C ASP A 193 -16.09 -6.11 1.00
N VAL A 194 -16.09 -5.31 -0.08
CA VAL A 194 -15.28 -4.08 -0.16
C VAL A 194 -15.93 -2.97 0.65
N GLU A 195 -15.26 -2.56 1.74
CA GLU A 195 -15.75 -1.54 2.67
C GLU A 195 -15.37 -0.11 2.24
N GLY A 196 -14.25 0.05 1.51
CA GLY A 196 -13.80 1.36 1.05
C GLY A 196 -12.64 1.29 0.07
N LEU A 197 -12.55 2.32 -0.75
CA LEU A 197 -11.43 2.59 -1.66
C LEU A 197 -11.02 4.04 -1.47
N TYR A 198 -9.74 4.28 -1.24
CA TYR A 198 -9.20 5.56 -0.79
C TYR A 198 -8.01 6.00 -1.65
N GLY A 199 -7.99 7.29 -2.01
CA GLY A 199 -6.77 7.97 -2.43
C GLY A 199 -5.99 8.41 -1.19
N VAL A 200 -4.78 7.93 -1.02
CA VAL A 200 -4.02 8.11 0.21
C VAL A 200 -3.61 9.56 0.42
N GLU A 201 -2.92 10.16 -0.55
CA GLU A 201 -2.36 11.51 -0.46
C GLU A 201 -3.27 12.59 -1.07
N GLY A 202 -4.24 12.16 -1.89
CA GLY A 202 -4.98 13.07 -2.77
C GLY A 202 -4.02 13.83 -3.69
N LEU A 203 -4.30 15.10 -3.95
CA LEU A 203 -3.44 15.99 -4.77
C LEU A 203 -2.23 16.54 -3.99
N GLY A 204 -2.15 16.29 -2.68
CA GLY A 204 -1.15 16.90 -1.81
C GLY A 204 0.29 16.55 -2.16
N TRP A 205 0.52 15.38 -2.74
CA TRP A 205 1.86 14.90 -3.08
C TRP A 205 2.51 15.66 -4.26
N MET A 206 1.73 16.34 -5.11
CA MET A 206 2.20 17.11 -6.25
C MET A 206 2.57 18.57 -5.92
N LEU A 207 2.36 19.01 -4.69
CA LEU A 207 2.63 20.40 -4.31
C LEU A 207 4.13 20.67 -4.30
N SER A 208 4.58 21.65 -5.06
CA SER A 208 6.00 22.03 -5.14
C SER A 208 6.56 22.57 -3.82
N ASP A 209 5.70 23.20 -2.99
CA ASP A 209 6.01 23.73 -1.64
C ASP A 209 5.61 22.76 -0.52
N PHE A 210 5.52 21.44 -0.82
CA PHE A 210 5.07 20.43 0.15
C PHE A 210 5.82 20.46 1.47
N SER A 211 7.16 20.52 1.43
CA SER A 211 7.98 20.49 2.64
C SER A 211 7.71 21.68 3.56
N GLU A 212 7.56 22.86 2.99
CA GLU A 212 7.22 24.08 3.75
C GLU A 212 5.83 23.97 4.41
N ARG A 213 4.84 23.46 3.67
CA ARG A 213 3.49 23.21 4.21
C ARG A 213 3.49 22.17 5.30
N TRP A 214 4.29 21.11 5.12
CA TRP A 214 4.36 20.01 6.08
C TRP A 214 5.03 20.42 7.39
N ASP A 215 6.03 21.25 7.35
CA ASP A 215 6.77 21.70 8.55
C ASP A 215 6.01 22.78 9.34
N ASP A 216 5.06 23.47 8.70
CA ASP A 216 4.12 24.38 9.35
C ASP A 216 2.88 23.61 9.86
N PRO A 217 2.60 23.60 11.18
CA PRO A 217 1.49 22.80 11.73
C PRO A 217 0.09 23.21 11.19
N GLU A 218 -0.15 24.49 10.96
CA GLU A 218 -1.45 24.98 10.46
C GLU A 218 -1.65 24.61 8.99
N ARG A 219 -0.64 24.83 8.16
CA ARG A 219 -0.65 24.46 6.74
C ARG A 219 -0.73 22.96 6.54
N ARG A 220 -0.05 22.18 7.39
CA ARG A 220 -0.13 20.71 7.40
C ARG A 220 -1.55 20.24 7.70
N GLU A 221 -2.22 20.81 8.71
CA GLU A 221 -3.59 20.40 9.05
C GLU A 221 -4.58 20.76 7.93
N ILE A 222 -4.37 21.87 7.22
CA ILE A 222 -5.16 22.20 6.02
C ILE A 222 -4.97 21.11 4.95
N LEU A 223 -3.73 20.71 4.68
CA LEU A 223 -3.41 19.68 3.71
C LEU A 223 -4.06 18.33 4.07
N LEU A 224 -3.93 17.90 5.33
CA LEU A 224 -4.55 16.67 5.84
C LEU A 224 -6.08 16.71 5.77
N ARG A 225 -6.69 17.84 6.12
CA ARG A 225 -8.15 18.03 6.03
C ARG A 225 -8.66 17.89 4.60
N VAL A 226 -7.96 18.46 3.62
CA VAL A 226 -8.32 18.31 2.20
C VAL A 226 -8.14 16.88 1.74
N ALA A 227 -7.02 16.23 2.09
CA ALA A 227 -6.78 14.83 1.74
C ALA A 227 -7.88 13.91 2.29
N ARG A 228 -8.28 14.08 3.56
CA ARG A 228 -9.38 13.32 4.18
C ARG A 228 -10.74 13.59 3.55
N ALA A 229 -11.00 14.85 3.15
CA ALA A 229 -12.29 15.22 2.54
C ALA A 229 -12.48 14.62 1.14
N LEU A 230 -11.39 14.37 0.41
CA LEU A 230 -11.40 13.87 -0.97
C LEU A 230 -11.00 12.40 -1.08
N GLU A 231 -10.63 11.73 0.01
CA GLU A 231 -10.03 10.40 0.01
C GLU A 231 -10.85 9.32 -0.71
N SER A 232 -12.18 9.44 -0.70
CA SER A 232 -13.10 8.48 -1.32
C SER A 232 -13.97 9.09 -2.43
N GLU A 233 -13.66 10.34 -2.88
CA GLU A 233 -14.41 10.98 -3.95
C GLU A 233 -14.05 10.35 -5.32
N PRO A 234 -14.98 9.64 -5.98
CA PRO A 234 -14.66 8.88 -7.20
C PRO A 234 -14.06 9.72 -8.33
N SER A 235 -14.45 11.00 -8.44
CA SER A 235 -13.98 11.90 -9.51
C SER A 235 -12.52 12.32 -9.34
N VAL A 236 -11.91 12.16 -8.16
CA VAL A 236 -10.53 12.60 -7.89
C VAL A 236 -9.64 11.54 -7.25
N ILE A 237 -10.18 10.40 -6.83
CA ILE A 237 -9.44 9.35 -6.13
C ILE A 237 -8.20 8.87 -6.90
N GLY A 238 -8.30 8.76 -8.22
CA GLY A 238 -7.20 8.39 -9.09
C GLY A 238 -6.07 9.42 -9.17
N SER A 239 -6.27 10.64 -8.68
CA SER A 239 -5.21 11.66 -8.64
C SER A 239 -4.22 11.46 -7.49
N SER A 240 -4.51 10.58 -6.54
CA SER A 240 -3.55 10.15 -5.52
C SER A 240 -2.47 9.27 -6.13
N ALA A 241 -1.23 9.36 -5.63
CA ALA A 241 -0.16 8.46 -6.06
C ALA A 241 -0.44 7.02 -5.64
N HIS A 242 -0.92 6.84 -4.41
CA HIS A 242 -1.27 5.53 -3.87
C HIS A 242 -2.78 5.41 -3.64
N LEU A 243 -3.29 4.23 -3.95
CA LEU A 243 -4.65 3.80 -3.69
C LEU A 243 -4.62 2.79 -2.55
N LEU A 244 -5.61 2.83 -1.66
CA LEU A 244 -5.76 1.85 -0.60
C LEU A 244 -7.19 1.34 -0.59
N VAL A 245 -7.36 0.02 -0.65
CA VAL A 245 -8.66 -0.63 -0.58
C VAL A 245 -8.77 -1.40 0.73
N ALA A 246 -9.91 -1.25 1.41
CA ALA A 246 -10.28 -2.03 2.57
C ALA A 246 -11.37 -3.03 2.20
N GLY A 247 -11.20 -4.27 2.62
CA GLY A 247 -12.20 -5.32 2.44
C GLY A 247 -12.33 -6.19 3.69
N ARG A 248 -13.48 -6.85 3.80
CA ARG A 248 -13.78 -7.77 4.89
C ARG A 248 -14.11 -9.15 4.34
N LYS A 249 -13.55 -10.20 4.97
CA LYS A 249 -13.98 -11.57 4.69
C LYS A 249 -15.37 -11.78 5.28
N PRO A 250 -16.35 -12.24 4.50
CA PRO A 250 -17.70 -12.53 5.01
C PRO A 250 -17.69 -13.49 6.21
N THR A 251 -18.67 -13.36 7.09
CA THR A 251 -18.78 -14.21 8.29
C THR A 251 -19.50 -15.54 8.04
N GLY A 252 -19.94 -15.79 6.79
CA GLY A 252 -20.67 -17.02 6.41
C GLY A 252 -22.18 -16.88 6.59
#